data_8e0ab27ce7771d3bcf7881c943117add
#
_entry.id   8e0ab27ce7771d3bcf7881c943117add
#
_cell.length_a   1.000
_cell.length_b   1.000
_cell.length_c   1.000
_cell.angle_alpha   90.00
_cell.angle_beta   90.00
_cell.angle_gamma   90.00
#
_symmetry.space_group_name_H-M   'P 1'
#
loop_
_entity.id
_entity.type
_entity.pdbx_description
1 polymer ?
#
loop_
_entity_poly.entity_id
_entity_poly.type
_entity_poly.pdbx_seq_one_letter_code
_entity_poly.pdbx_strand_id
1 'polypeptide(L)'
;EISCSLVGSEMCIRDRMDKKLDKQMEAAAIAAGTEDEEEKFSFKDVKNILVNPGFWLIALLCVLFYSCVFPFQKFASELMIIKYGINENVAGTFAGLPALGALILTPVFGGFIDKRGKSASIMLLGSAMLICVHFIYAIPDINYWLVAIVLMIILGIAFSLVPSAMWPAVAKIFPVSQLGTAYALIFFIQNIGLWGIPTLIGWVLDAYCISGKKPDGTNMYDYTVPMCIFTGIACLSLIVALLLKKADKKYGYKLEEPNIQK
;
A
#
# COMPACT_ATOMS: atom_id res chain seq x y z
N GLU A 1 -0.71 7.85 29.23
CA GLU A 1 -1.66 8.98 29.37
C GLU A 1 -1.34 10.14 28.42
N ILE A 2 -0.08 10.52 28.21
CA ILE A 2 0.34 11.65 27.34
C ILE A 2 -0.02 11.41 25.87
N SER A 3 0.10 10.17 25.36
CA SER A 3 -0.21 9.84 23.96
C SER A 3 -1.71 9.93 23.64
N CYS A 4 -2.58 9.57 24.58
CA CYS A 4 -4.02 9.64 24.43
C CYS A 4 -4.54 11.11 24.42
N SER A 5 -3.90 12.00 25.15
CA SER A 5 -4.23 13.41 25.19
C SER A 5 -3.81 14.15 23.91
N LEU A 6 -2.67 13.77 23.32
CA LEU A 6 -2.21 14.34 22.04
C LEU A 6 -3.12 13.94 20.86
N VAL A 7 -3.51 12.67 20.77
CA VAL A 7 -4.46 12.20 19.75
C VAL A 7 -5.82 12.88 19.91
N GLY A 8 -6.30 13.06 21.13
CA GLY A 8 -7.54 13.79 21.40
C GLY A 8 -7.48 15.26 20.99
N SER A 9 -6.35 15.95 21.21
CA SER A 9 -6.18 17.36 20.83
C SER A 9 -6.07 17.53 19.30
N GLU A 10 -5.39 16.64 18.60
CA GLU A 10 -5.30 16.64 17.14
C GLU A 10 -6.67 16.38 16.49
N MET A 11 -7.45 15.44 17.01
CA MET A 11 -8.82 15.21 16.55
C MET A 11 -9.70 16.44 16.76
N CYS A 12 -9.61 17.12 17.91
CA CYS A 12 -10.37 18.35 18.17
C CYS A 12 -9.99 19.52 17.26
N ILE A 13 -8.69 19.66 16.93
CA ILE A 13 -8.24 20.71 16.00
C ILE A 13 -8.73 20.39 14.59
N ARG A 14 -8.62 19.16 14.14
CA ARG A 14 -9.12 18.70 12.85
C ARG A 14 -10.63 18.89 12.72
N ASP A 15 -11.41 18.47 13.71
CA ASP A 15 -12.87 18.61 13.75
C ASP A 15 -13.30 20.10 13.68
N ARG A 16 -12.55 21.01 14.33
CA ARG A 16 -12.78 22.47 14.22
C ARG A 16 -12.45 23.03 12.85
N MET A 17 -11.37 22.53 12.22
CA MET A 17 -10.98 22.95 10.87
C MET A 17 -11.96 22.44 9.84
N ASP A 18 -12.37 21.17 9.93
CA ASP A 18 -13.36 20.56 9.07
C ASP A 18 -14.70 21.28 9.16
N LYS A 19 -15.23 21.52 10.36
CA LYS A 19 -16.46 22.32 10.57
C LYS A 19 -16.38 23.76 10.03
N LYS A 20 -15.19 24.35 10.03
CA LYS A 20 -14.99 25.69 9.47
C LYS A 20 -14.96 25.65 7.94
N LEU A 21 -14.35 24.60 7.37
CA LEU A 21 -14.32 24.35 5.94
C LEU A 21 -15.71 24.03 5.41
N ASP A 22 -16.46 23.13 6.09
CA ASP A 22 -17.82 22.76 5.75
C ASP A 22 -18.76 23.97 5.68
N LYS A 23 -18.68 24.87 6.70
CA LYS A 23 -19.43 26.12 6.69
C LYS A 23 -19.04 27.07 5.54
N GLN A 24 -17.77 27.08 5.15
CA GLN A 24 -17.30 27.88 4.02
C GLN A 24 -17.77 27.29 2.68
N MET A 25 -17.77 25.96 2.56
CA MET A 25 -18.25 25.26 1.38
C MET A 25 -19.78 25.38 1.25
N GLU A 26 -20.52 25.22 2.35
CA GLU A 26 -21.96 25.42 2.39
C GLU A 26 -22.35 26.86 2.01
N ALA A 27 -21.63 27.87 2.54
CA ALA A 27 -21.85 29.27 2.19
C ALA A 27 -21.50 29.54 0.71
N ALA A 28 -20.47 28.89 0.16
CA ALA A 28 -20.10 29.00 -1.24
C ALA A 28 -21.11 28.28 -2.16
N ALA A 29 -21.65 27.13 -1.76
CA ALA A 29 -22.67 26.38 -2.47
C ALA A 29 -24.00 27.15 -2.52
N ILE A 30 -24.42 27.75 -1.40
CA ILE A 30 -25.60 28.64 -1.34
C ILE A 30 -25.42 29.85 -2.26
N ALA A 31 -24.22 30.46 -2.26
CA ALA A 31 -23.89 31.60 -3.11
C ALA A 31 -23.83 31.23 -4.61
N ALA A 32 -23.49 29.99 -4.93
CA ALA A 32 -23.47 29.46 -6.29
C ALA A 32 -24.82 28.92 -6.77
N GLY A 33 -25.83 28.85 -5.91
CA GLY A 33 -27.15 28.30 -6.23
C GLY A 33 -27.16 26.79 -6.52
N THR A 34 -26.10 26.09 -6.10
CA THR A 34 -26.00 24.63 -6.14
C THR A 34 -26.43 24.12 -4.77
N GLU A 35 -27.64 23.56 -4.66
CA GLU A 35 -28.00 22.75 -3.50
C GLU A 35 -27.05 21.53 -3.52
N ASP A 36 -26.25 21.34 -2.46
CA ASP A 36 -25.59 20.09 -2.20
C ASP A 36 -26.67 19.04 -1.90
N GLU A 37 -27.13 18.36 -2.95
CA GLU A 37 -27.82 17.09 -2.75
C GLU A 37 -26.77 16.17 -2.09
N GLU A 38 -26.96 15.89 -0.79
CA GLU A 38 -26.26 14.77 -0.14
C GLU A 38 -26.48 13.54 -1.03
N GLU A 39 -25.46 13.18 -1.79
CA GLU A 39 -25.55 12.06 -2.72
C GLU A 39 -25.76 10.77 -1.93
N LYS A 40 -27.02 10.34 -1.86
CA LYS A 40 -27.44 9.12 -1.20
C LYS A 40 -26.77 7.93 -1.88
N PHE A 41 -26.12 7.06 -1.09
CA PHE A 41 -25.58 5.79 -1.57
C PHE A 41 -26.63 5.07 -2.45
N SER A 42 -26.21 4.70 -3.66
CA SER A 42 -27.05 3.95 -4.60
C SER A 42 -26.38 2.63 -4.98
N PHE A 43 -27.15 1.54 -4.93
CA PHE A 43 -26.69 0.25 -5.47
C PHE A 43 -26.34 0.31 -6.97
N LYS A 44 -26.85 1.29 -7.69
CA LYS A 44 -26.52 1.55 -9.09
C LYS A 44 -25.05 1.97 -9.23
N ASP A 45 -24.52 2.72 -8.27
CA ASP A 45 -23.11 3.15 -8.27
C ASP A 45 -22.17 1.98 -8.05
N VAL A 46 -22.51 1.05 -7.16
CA VAL A 46 -21.75 -0.21 -7.00
C VAL A 46 -21.66 -0.97 -8.32
N LYS A 47 -22.77 -1.10 -9.05
CA LYS A 47 -22.78 -1.77 -10.34
C LYS A 47 -21.90 -1.04 -11.37
N ASN A 48 -22.00 0.29 -11.43
CA ASN A 48 -21.20 1.11 -12.35
C ASN A 48 -19.70 0.99 -12.07
N ILE A 49 -19.31 0.97 -10.78
CA ILE A 49 -17.92 0.79 -10.34
C ILE A 49 -17.40 -0.60 -10.75
N LEU A 50 -18.18 -1.67 -10.47
CA LEU A 50 -17.77 -3.05 -10.74
C LEU A 50 -17.68 -3.38 -12.25
N VAL A 51 -18.39 -2.65 -13.10
CA VAL A 51 -18.30 -2.80 -14.56
C VAL A 51 -17.07 -2.08 -15.14
N ASN A 52 -16.50 -1.11 -14.42
CA ASN A 52 -15.35 -0.35 -14.91
C ASN A 52 -14.06 -1.19 -14.82
N PRO A 53 -13.35 -1.45 -15.94
CA PRO A 53 -12.11 -2.22 -15.91
C PRO A 53 -10.98 -1.54 -15.11
N GLY A 54 -10.98 -0.21 -15.03
CA GLY A 54 -10.03 0.55 -14.22
C GLY A 54 -10.15 0.24 -12.73
N PHE A 55 -11.38 -0.02 -12.24
CA PHE A 55 -11.61 -0.45 -10.86
C PHE A 55 -10.85 -1.74 -10.54
N TRP A 56 -11.04 -2.78 -11.36
CA TRP A 56 -10.41 -4.08 -11.12
C TRP A 56 -8.89 -4.02 -11.20
N LEU A 57 -8.36 -3.23 -12.11
CA LEU A 57 -6.90 -3.08 -12.24
C LEU A 57 -6.31 -2.37 -11.02
N ILE A 58 -6.94 -1.32 -10.50
CA ILE A 58 -6.48 -0.65 -9.28
C ILE A 58 -6.71 -1.54 -8.04
N ALA A 59 -7.87 -2.19 -7.91
CA ALA A 59 -8.16 -3.06 -6.79
C ALA A 59 -7.20 -4.25 -6.72
N LEU A 60 -6.92 -4.90 -7.86
CA LEU A 60 -5.94 -5.99 -7.94
C LEU A 60 -4.52 -5.51 -7.65
N LEU A 61 -4.12 -4.35 -8.18
CA LEU A 61 -2.82 -3.76 -7.88
C LEU A 61 -2.68 -3.47 -6.38
N CYS A 62 -3.74 -2.92 -5.78
CA CYS A 62 -3.82 -2.66 -4.35
C CYS A 62 -3.61 -3.94 -3.52
N VAL A 63 -4.43 -4.98 -3.78
CA VAL A 63 -4.30 -6.28 -3.08
C VAL A 63 -2.90 -6.85 -3.21
N LEU A 64 -2.38 -6.95 -4.44
CA LEU A 64 -1.09 -7.59 -4.69
C LEU A 64 0.07 -6.80 -4.05
N PHE A 65 0.06 -5.48 -4.18
CA PHE A 65 1.09 -4.62 -3.62
C PHE A 65 1.09 -4.68 -2.08
N TYR A 66 -0.06 -4.45 -1.46
CA TYR A 66 -0.16 -4.44 0.00
C TYR A 66 0.06 -5.84 0.61
N SER A 67 -0.28 -6.90 -0.12
CA SER A 67 0.00 -8.29 0.27
C SER A 67 1.49 -8.65 0.25
N CYS A 68 2.32 -7.89 -0.49
CA CYS A 68 3.78 -8.03 -0.42
C CYS A 68 4.40 -7.26 0.76
N VAL A 69 3.76 -6.19 1.23
CA VAL A 69 4.32 -5.31 2.26
C VAL A 69 3.91 -5.74 3.66
N PHE A 70 2.61 -5.71 3.97
CA PHE A 70 2.13 -5.95 5.34
C PHE A 70 2.32 -7.38 5.84
N PRO A 71 1.98 -8.43 5.07
CA PRO A 71 2.29 -9.80 5.49
C PRO A 71 3.77 -10.05 5.69
N PHE A 72 4.61 -9.53 4.79
CA PHE A 72 6.06 -9.63 4.94
C PHE A 72 6.55 -9.00 6.25
N GLN A 73 6.07 -7.82 6.63
CA GLN A 73 6.46 -7.15 7.87
C GLN A 73 6.20 -8.00 9.13
N LYS A 74 5.17 -8.87 9.13
CA LYS A 74 4.89 -9.79 10.25
C LYS A 74 6.02 -10.80 10.49
N PHE A 75 6.70 -11.21 9.42
CA PHE A 75 7.77 -12.20 9.46
C PHE A 75 9.17 -11.58 9.38
N ALA A 76 9.25 -10.28 9.11
CA ALA A 76 10.50 -9.58 8.82
C ALA A 76 11.49 -9.62 9.99
N SER A 77 11.04 -9.44 11.23
CA SER A 77 11.93 -9.49 12.41
C SER A 77 12.58 -10.87 12.56
N GLU A 78 11.81 -11.94 12.40
CA GLU A 78 12.32 -13.30 12.53
C GLU A 78 13.24 -13.67 11.35
N LEU A 79 12.91 -13.26 10.14
CA LEU A 79 13.79 -13.36 8.97
C LEU A 79 15.15 -12.69 9.23
N MET A 80 15.14 -11.50 9.84
CA MET A 80 16.35 -10.76 10.17
C MET A 80 17.23 -11.48 11.19
N ILE A 81 16.62 -12.08 12.20
CA ILE A 81 17.33 -12.84 13.22
C ILE A 81 17.91 -14.12 12.64
N ILE A 82 17.10 -14.92 11.96
CA ILE A 82 17.48 -16.27 11.51
C ILE A 82 18.42 -16.23 10.35
N LYS A 83 18.12 -15.44 9.30
CA LYS A 83 18.89 -15.43 8.06
C LYS A 83 20.11 -14.50 8.15
N TYR A 84 19.97 -13.34 8.78
CA TYR A 84 20.99 -12.30 8.77
C TYR A 84 21.75 -12.19 10.10
N GLY A 85 21.40 -12.98 11.10
CA GLY A 85 22.06 -12.98 12.42
C GLY A 85 21.94 -11.66 13.17
N ILE A 86 20.90 -10.85 12.89
CA ILE A 86 20.66 -9.58 13.56
C ILE A 86 20.18 -9.84 14.98
N ASN A 87 20.70 -9.08 15.95
CA ASN A 87 20.31 -9.20 17.33
C ASN A 87 18.80 -8.95 17.54
N GLU A 88 18.14 -9.80 18.35
CA GLU A 88 16.69 -9.74 18.61
C GLU A 88 16.22 -8.36 19.10
N ASN A 89 17.02 -7.67 19.92
CA ASN A 89 16.68 -6.35 20.47
C ASN A 89 16.54 -5.25 19.39
N VAL A 90 17.18 -5.41 18.24
CA VAL A 90 17.18 -4.42 17.15
C VAL A 90 16.46 -4.89 15.90
N ALA A 91 16.21 -6.18 15.76
CA ALA A 91 15.55 -6.74 14.58
C ALA A 91 14.16 -6.12 14.32
N GLY A 92 13.38 -5.91 15.38
CA GLY A 92 12.08 -5.24 15.30
C GLY A 92 12.18 -3.79 14.81
N THR A 93 13.24 -3.07 15.20
CA THR A 93 13.48 -1.69 14.73
C THR A 93 13.77 -1.67 13.23
N PHE A 94 14.60 -2.60 12.74
CA PHE A 94 14.89 -2.69 11.32
C PHE A 94 13.66 -3.14 10.49
N ALA A 95 12.87 -4.06 11.03
CA ALA A 95 11.60 -4.45 10.41
C ALA A 95 10.59 -3.29 10.32
N GLY A 96 10.69 -2.30 11.20
CA GLY A 96 9.87 -1.09 11.20
C GLY A 96 10.32 0.00 10.22
N LEU A 97 11.52 -0.10 9.61
CA LEU A 97 12.04 0.91 8.68
C LEU A 97 11.10 1.25 7.51
N PRO A 98 10.37 0.30 6.89
CA PRO A 98 9.43 0.63 5.83
C PRO A 98 8.32 1.57 6.28
N ALA A 99 7.81 1.42 7.50
CA ALA A 99 6.78 2.31 8.05
C ALA A 99 7.31 3.71 8.30
N LEU A 100 8.53 3.84 8.83
CA LEU A 100 9.21 5.14 9.00
C LEU A 100 9.48 5.81 7.66
N GLY A 101 9.94 5.03 6.66
CA GLY A 101 10.13 5.51 5.30
C GLY A 101 8.83 6.06 4.71
N ALA A 102 7.72 5.33 4.87
CA ALA A 102 6.41 5.78 4.41
C ALA A 102 5.98 7.09 5.09
N LEU A 103 6.15 7.21 6.41
CA LEU A 103 5.80 8.42 7.15
C LEU A 103 6.50 9.67 6.61
N ILE A 104 7.79 9.57 6.29
CA ILE A 104 8.62 10.69 5.85
C ILE A 104 8.44 10.97 4.35
N LEU A 105 8.44 9.92 3.54
CA LEU A 105 8.52 10.05 2.08
C LEU A 105 7.15 10.21 1.40
N THR A 106 6.05 9.74 2.01
CA THR A 106 4.72 9.83 1.39
C THR A 106 4.30 11.28 1.08
N PRO A 107 4.48 12.27 1.97
CA PRO A 107 4.19 13.67 1.63
C PRO A 107 5.06 14.21 0.49
N VAL A 108 6.33 13.80 0.46
CA VAL A 108 7.29 14.23 -0.58
C VAL A 108 6.88 13.68 -1.95
N PHE A 109 6.59 12.39 -2.02
CA PHE A 109 6.16 11.74 -3.27
C PHE A 109 4.76 12.17 -3.69
N GLY A 110 3.84 12.38 -2.73
CA GLY A 110 2.53 12.95 -3.02
C GLY A 110 2.65 14.32 -3.71
N GLY A 111 3.40 15.25 -3.12
CA GLY A 111 3.63 16.56 -3.72
C GLY A 111 4.37 16.52 -5.08
N PHE A 112 5.24 15.54 -5.28
CA PHE A 112 5.89 15.32 -6.59
C PHE A 112 4.88 14.84 -7.64
N ILE A 113 4.03 13.88 -7.29
CA ILE A 113 3.02 13.30 -8.18
C ILE A 113 1.96 14.35 -8.52
N ASP A 114 1.53 15.15 -7.56
CA ASP A 114 0.55 16.21 -7.79
C ASP A 114 1.03 17.22 -8.83
N LYS A 115 2.33 17.55 -8.80
CA LYS A 115 2.94 18.51 -9.72
C LYS A 115 3.32 17.93 -11.08
N ARG A 116 3.76 16.66 -11.13
CA ARG A 116 4.31 16.04 -12.34
C ARG A 116 3.43 14.95 -12.95
N GLY A 117 2.47 14.42 -12.20
CA GLY A 117 1.68 13.28 -12.64
C GLY A 117 2.49 11.97 -12.63
N LYS A 118 2.31 11.17 -13.68
CA LYS A 118 2.97 9.89 -13.92
C LYS A 118 2.59 8.79 -12.91
N SER A 119 1.36 8.85 -12.39
CA SER A 119 0.91 7.90 -11.35
C SER A 119 1.05 6.44 -11.78
N ALA A 120 0.64 6.08 -13.00
CA ALA A 120 0.77 4.70 -13.50
C ALA A 120 2.24 4.26 -13.63
N SER A 121 3.12 5.16 -14.09
CA SER A 121 4.57 4.90 -14.18
C SER A 121 5.22 4.72 -12.81
N ILE A 122 4.78 5.47 -11.80
CA ILE A 122 5.27 5.38 -10.42
C ILE A 122 4.82 4.08 -9.76
N MET A 123 3.55 3.68 -9.96
CA MET A 123 3.06 2.37 -9.49
C MET A 123 3.85 1.21 -10.12
N LEU A 124 4.22 1.33 -11.39
CA LEU A 124 5.08 0.36 -12.08
C LEU A 124 6.48 0.28 -11.43
N LEU A 125 7.09 1.44 -11.16
CA LEU A 125 8.39 1.51 -10.50
C LEU A 125 8.37 0.86 -9.12
N GLY A 126 7.37 1.19 -8.29
CA GLY A 126 7.24 0.61 -6.96
C GLY A 126 7.01 -0.92 -6.99
N SER A 127 6.22 -1.43 -7.95
CA SER A 127 6.06 -2.88 -8.14
C SER A 127 7.38 -3.56 -8.56
N ALA A 128 8.18 -2.92 -9.42
CA ALA A 128 9.51 -3.43 -9.78
C ALA A 128 10.46 -3.45 -8.57
N MET A 129 10.41 -2.43 -7.71
CA MET A 129 11.21 -2.40 -6.48
C MET A 129 10.83 -3.54 -5.53
N LEU A 130 9.53 -3.89 -5.40
CA LEU A 130 9.09 -5.05 -4.61
C LEU A 130 9.69 -6.35 -5.13
N ILE A 131 9.71 -6.55 -6.45
CA ILE A 131 10.34 -7.75 -7.04
C ILE A 131 11.80 -7.82 -6.63
N CYS A 132 12.56 -6.73 -6.80
CA CYS A 132 13.97 -6.70 -6.43
C CYS A 132 14.18 -7.03 -4.94
N VAL A 133 13.37 -6.46 -4.06
CA VAL A 133 13.49 -6.68 -2.61
C VAL A 133 13.23 -8.14 -2.27
N HIS A 134 12.08 -8.69 -2.64
CA HIS A 134 11.71 -10.04 -2.26
C HIS A 134 12.56 -11.10 -2.97
N PHE A 135 12.97 -10.85 -4.21
CA PHE A 135 13.86 -11.74 -4.94
C PHE A 135 15.24 -11.84 -4.27
N ILE A 136 15.83 -10.72 -3.85
CA ILE A 136 17.12 -10.75 -3.13
C ILE A 136 16.97 -11.42 -1.77
N TYR A 137 15.85 -11.20 -1.06
CA TYR A 137 15.56 -11.93 0.18
C TYR A 137 15.38 -13.44 -0.05
N ALA A 138 14.95 -13.89 -1.24
CA ALA A 138 14.80 -15.29 -1.57
C ALA A 138 16.14 -16.01 -1.83
N ILE A 139 17.23 -15.29 -2.13
CA ILE A 139 18.54 -15.90 -2.41
C ILE A 139 19.19 -16.37 -1.08
N PRO A 140 19.42 -17.68 -0.86
CA PRO A 140 19.91 -18.20 0.41
C PRO A 140 21.30 -17.68 0.79
N ASP A 141 22.19 -17.54 -0.18
CA ASP A 141 23.60 -17.21 0.03
C ASP A 141 23.84 -15.74 0.42
N ILE A 142 22.82 -14.87 0.23
CA ILE A 142 22.90 -13.47 0.62
C ILE A 142 22.43 -13.33 2.07
N ASN A 143 23.38 -13.41 3.00
CA ASN A 143 23.12 -13.35 4.44
C ASN A 143 23.83 -12.18 5.17
N TYR A 144 24.37 -11.22 4.42
CA TYR A 144 25.02 -10.06 5.01
C TYR A 144 24.00 -9.03 5.53
N TRP A 145 24.08 -8.71 6.83
CA TRP A 145 23.08 -7.90 7.55
C TRP A 145 22.82 -6.52 6.93
N LEU A 146 23.87 -5.88 6.34
CA LEU A 146 23.71 -4.57 5.70
C LEU A 146 22.78 -4.64 4.48
N VAL A 147 22.81 -5.76 3.74
CA VAL A 147 21.89 -5.98 2.60
C VAL A 147 20.45 -6.00 3.09
N ALA A 148 20.20 -6.66 4.21
CA ALA A 148 18.84 -6.70 4.80
C ALA A 148 18.32 -5.28 5.11
N ILE A 149 19.14 -4.42 5.69
CA ILE A 149 18.75 -3.04 6.03
C ILE A 149 18.51 -2.22 4.74
N VAL A 150 19.40 -2.32 3.75
CA VAL A 150 19.22 -1.62 2.46
C VAL A 150 17.91 -2.04 1.78
N LEU A 151 17.60 -3.34 1.79
CA LEU A 151 16.34 -3.84 1.23
C LEU A 151 15.10 -3.33 1.99
N MET A 152 15.18 -3.19 3.32
CA MET A 152 14.11 -2.57 4.11
C MET A 152 13.90 -1.09 3.75
N ILE A 153 14.99 -0.35 3.52
CA ILE A 153 14.90 1.05 3.07
C ILE A 153 14.25 1.11 1.67
N ILE A 154 14.66 0.26 0.74
CA ILE A 154 14.07 0.18 -0.60
C ILE A 154 12.58 -0.19 -0.52
N LEU A 155 12.22 -1.12 0.37
CA LEU A 155 10.81 -1.47 0.63
C LEU A 155 10.02 -0.27 1.14
N GLY A 156 10.59 0.52 2.05
CA GLY A 156 9.99 1.74 2.57
C GLY A 156 9.77 2.80 1.48
N ILE A 157 10.72 2.96 0.57
CA ILE A 157 10.58 3.85 -0.60
C ILE A 157 9.44 3.35 -1.50
N ALA A 158 9.39 2.07 -1.84
CA ALA A 158 8.32 1.48 -2.65
C ALA A 158 6.95 1.65 -1.96
N PHE A 159 6.89 1.40 -0.64
CA PHE A 159 5.68 1.54 0.17
C PHE A 159 5.20 2.99 0.30
N SER A 160 6.05 3.95 0.10
CA SER A 160 5.71 5.37 0.04
C SER A 160 5.25 5.80 -1.36
N LEU A 161 5.93 5.33 -2.40
CA LEU A 161 5.67 5.70 -3.79
C LEU A 161 4.28 5.23 -4.28
N VAL A 162 3.97 3.95 -4.08
CA VAL A 162 2.77 3.36 -4.69
C VAL A 162 1.48 3.92 -4.09
N PRO A 163 1.28 3.99 -2.77
CA PRO A 163 0.08 4.61 -2.21
C PRO A 163 -0.09 6.07 -2.60
N SER A 164 1.00 6.85 -2.64
CA SER A 164 0.97 8.25 -3.07
C SER A 164 0.46 8.44 -4.50
N ALA A 165 0.67 7.43 -5.37
CA ALA A 165 0.20 7.44 -6.76
C ALA A 165 -1.18 6.81 -6.93
N MET A 166 -1.45 5.73 -6.19
CA MET A 166 -2.61 4.86 -6.38
C MET A 166 -3.90 5.52 -5.86
N TRP A 167 -3.88 6.10 -4.66
CA TRP A 167 -5.08 6.68 -4.08
C TRP A 167 -5.60 7.90 -4.86
N PRO A 168 -4.77 8.86 -5.30
CA PRO A 168 -5.21 9.91 -6.19
C PRO A 168 -5.65 9.41 -7.57
N ALA A 169 -5.09 8.28 -8.06
CA ALA A 169 -5.49 7.71 -9.34
C ALA A 169 -6.95 7.21 -9.33
N VAL A 170 -7.47 6.73 -8.19
CA VAL A 170 -8.90 6.37 -8.05
C VAL A 170 -9.80 7.57 -8.35
N ALA A 171 -9.43 8.75 -7.84
CA ALA A 171 -10.18 9.99 -8.06
C ALA A 171 -10.17 10.48 -9.52
N LYS A 172 -9.23 9.99 -10.35
CA LYS A 172 -9.22 10.25 -11.80
C LYS A 172 -10.12 9.30 -12.59
N ILE A 173 -10.40 8.13 -12.05
CA ILE A 173 -11.22 7.09 -12.72
C ILE A 173 -12.69 7.26 -12.41
N PHE A 174 -13.03 7.73 -11.20
CA PHE A 174 -14.40 7.83 -10.71
C PHE A 174 -14.79 9.26 -10.39
N PRO A 175 -16.07 9.64 -10.65
CA PRO A 175 -16.60 10.94 -10.23
C PRO A 175 -16.63 11.02 -8.70
N VAL A 176 -16.66 12.24 -8.17
CA VAL A 176 -16.64 12.53 -6.73
C VAL A 176 -17.75 11.76 -5.97
N SER A 177 -18.95 11.70 -6.56
CA SER A 177 -20.12 10.99 -6.03
C SER A 177 -19.91 9.49 -5.78
N GLN A 178 -19.03 8.85 -6.53
CA GLN A 178 -18.74 7.41 -6.43
C GLN A 178 -17.46 7.09 -5.67
N LEU A 179 -16.64 8.09 -5.31
CA LEU A 179 -15.33 7.87 -4.70
C LEU A 179 -15.40 7.14 -3.37
N GLY A 180 -16.32 7.50 -2.49
CA GLY A 180 -16.47 6.83 -1.20
C GLY A 180 -16.75 5.33 -1.36
N THR A 181 -17.67 4.99 -2.27
CA THR A 181 -18.02 3.60 -2.58
C THR A 181 -16.85 2.86 -3.25
N ALA A 182 -16.14 3.51 -4.19
CA ALA A 182 -15.00 2.92 -4.87
C ALA A 182 -13.86 2.61 -3.87
N TYR A 183 -13.53 3.54 -2.98
CA TYR A 183 -12.54 3.31 -1.92
C TYR A 183 -12.95 2.18 -0.99
N ALA A 184 -14.21 2.16 -0.52
CA ALA A 184 -14.71 1.11 0.36
C ALA A 184 -14.58 -0.28 -0.27
N LEU A 185 -14.93 -0.42 -1.55
CA LEU A 185 -14.81 -1.68 -2.28
C LEU A 185 -13.34 -2.09 -2.47
N ILE A 186 -12.44 -1.15 -2.80
CA ILE A 186 -11.00 -1.42 -2.90
C ILE A 186 -10.45 -1.89 -1.56
N PHE A 187 -10.77 -1.21 -0.45
CA PHE A 187 -10.35 -1.62 0.89
C PHE A 187 -10.92 -2.98 1.29
N PHE A 188 -12.18 -3.27 0.96
CA PHE A 188 -12.77 -4.59 1.21
C PHE A 188 -11.97 -5.69 0.51
N ILE A 189 -11.70 -5.54 -0.79
CA ILE A 189 -10.92 -6.49 -1.57
C ILE A 189 -9.47 -6.60 -1.03
N GLN A 190 -8.85 -5.47 -0.68
CA GLN A 190 -7.51 -5.43 -0.06
C GLN A 190 -7.44 -6.27 1.22
N ASN A 191 -8.45 -6.16 2.10
CA ASN A 191 -8.47 -6.91 3.36
C ASN A 191 -8.55 -8.43 3.15
N ILE A 192 -9.15 -8.92 2.06
CA ILE A 192 -9.12 -10.33 1.72
C ILE A 192 -7.67 -10.80 1.51
N GLY A 193 -6.86 -10.02 0.79
CA GLY A 193 -5.43 -10.31 0.60
C GLY A 193 -4.64 -10.23 1.91
N LEU A 194 -4.89 -9.21 2.72
CA LEU A 194 -4.23 -9.02 4.02
C LEU A 194 -4.56 -10.10 5.05
N TRP A 195 -5.70 -10.76 4.92
CA TRP A 195 -6.06 -11.93 5.70
C TRP A 195 -5.49 -13.22 5.10
N GLY A 196 -5.65 -13.42 3.79
CA GLY A 196 -5.33 -14.68 3.13
C GLY A 196 -3.82 -14.94 3.00
N ILE A 197 -3.03 -13.93 2.65
CA ILE A 197 -1.59 -14.12 2.40
C ILE A 197 -0.82 -14.44 3.68
N PRO A 198 -1.00 -13.77 4.84
CA PRO A 198 -0.33 -14.19 6.08
C PRO A 198 -0.70 -15.60 6.49
N THR A 199 -1.97 -16.00 6.30
CA THR A 199 -2.46 -17.36 6.59
C THR A 199 -1.77 -18.39 5.69
N LEU A 200 -1.65 -18.10 4.39
CA LEU A 200 -0.93 -18.94 3.44
C LEU A 200 0.55 -19.06 3.82
N ILE A 201 1.22 -17.96 4.12
CA ILE A 201 2.64 -17.96 4.48
C ILE A 201 2.87 -18.73 5.78
N GLY A 202 2.02 -18.54 6.81
CA GLY A 202 2.10 -19.31 8.05
C GLY A 202 1.97 -20.80 7.81
N TRP A 203 0.99 -21.22 7.00
CA TRP A 203 0.82 -22.62 6.64
C TRP A 203 2.04 -23.17 5.87
N VAL A 204 2.59 -22.43 4.92
CA VAL A 204 3.80 -22.84 4.17
C VAL A 204 5.00 -22.98 5.09
N LEU A 205 5.18 -22.06 6.04
CA LEU A 205 6.25 -22.12 7.03
C LEU A 205 6.17 -23.39 7.85
N ASP A 206 4.99 -23.69 8.40
CA ASP A 206 4.79 -24.86 9.26
C ASP A 206 4.85 -26.20 8.50
N ALA A 207 4.39 -26.22 7.25
CA ALA A 207 4.32 -27.45 6.48
C ALA A 207 5.64 -27.81 5.76
N TYR A 208 6.42 -26.81 5.32
CA TYR A 208 7.52 -27.03 4.36
C TYR A 208 8.85 -26.37 4.75
N CYS A 209 8.87 -25.44 5.72
CA CYS A 209 10.03 -24.57 5.92
C CYS A 209 10.70 -24.76 7.28
N ILE A 210 10.35 -25.80 8.06
CA ILE A 210 11.00 -26.05 9.35
C ILE A 210 12.44 -26.51 9.09
N SER A 211 13.43 -25.70 9.53
CA SER A 211 14.86 -25.97 9.39
C SER A 211 15.52 -26.47 10.67
N GLY A 212 14.85 -26.36 11.82
CA GLY A 212 15.37 -26.78 13.11
C GLY A 212 14.51 -26.32 14.28
N LYS A 213 15.10 -26.36 15.48
CA LYS A 213 14.47 -25.82 16.69
C LYS A 213 15.38 -24.82 17.37
N LYS A 214 14.79 -23.75 17.90
CA LYS A 214 15.46 -22.77 18.75
C LYS A 214 15.75 -23.38 20.14
N PRO A 215 16.64 -22.76 20.94
CA PRO A 215 16.92 -23.22 22.30
C PRO A 215 15.70 -23.28 23.24
N ASP A 216 14.67 -22.48 22.95
CA ASP A 216 13.39 -22.44 23.68
C ASP A 216 12.40 -23.53 23.23
N GLY A 217 12.77 -24.38 22.26
CA GLY A 217 11.95 -25.44 21.70
C GLY A 217 11.01 -25.03 20.57
N THR A 218 10.92 -23.74 20.22
CA THR A 218 10.14 -23.26 19.09
C THR A 218 10.80 -23.60 17.74
N ASN A 219 9.99 -23.68 16.67
CA ASN A 219 10.50 -23.99 15.35
C ASN A 219 11.36 -22.85 14.81
N MET A 220 12.42 -23.21 14.09
CA MET A 220 13.23 -22.31 13.29
C MET A 220 12.87 -22.54 11.83
N TYR A 221 12.62 -21.46 11.07
CA TYR A 221 12.12 -21.53 9.72
C TYR A 221 13.13 -21.05 8.68
N ASP A 222 13.14 -21.71 7.52
CA ASP A 222 13.77 -21.20 6.30
C ASP A 222 12.78 -20.33 5.53
N TYR A 223 13.10 -19.06 5.35
CA TYR A 223 12.25 -18.08 4.68
C TYR A 223 12.40 -18.05 3.17
N THR A 224 13.21 -18.91 2.56
CA THR A 224 13.44 -18.92 1.10
C THR A 224 12.14 -19.09 0.31
N VAL A 225 11.34 -20.11 0.66
CA VAL A 225 10.06 -20.38 -0.04
C VAL A 225 9.05 -19.25 0.16
N PRO A 226 8.80 -18.72 1.37
CA PRO A 226 7.99 -17.53 1.57
C PRO A 226 8.43 -16.33 0.72
N MET A 227 9.72 -16.06 0.63
CA MET A 227 10.23 -14.94 -0.17
C MET A 227 10.03 -15.17 -1.68
N CYS A 228 10.11 -16.40 -2.15
CA CYS A 228 9.74 -16.76 -3.53
C CYS A 228 8.25 -16.51 -3.81
N ILE A 229 7.37 -16.81 -2.85
CA ILE A 229 5.94 -16.53 -2.96
C ILE A 229 5.69 -15.01 -3.05
N PHE A 230 6.30 -14.22 -2.16
CA PHE A 230 6.20 -12.76 -2.24
C PHE A 230 6.76 -12.20 -3.55
N THR A 231 7.85 -12.76 -4.06
CA THR A 231 8.40 -12.40 -5.38
C THR A 231 7.39 -12.68 -6.50
N GLY A 232 6.72 -13.83 -6.46
CA GLY A 232 5.66 -14.18 -7.41
C GLY A 232 4.48 -13.20 -7.37
N ILE A 233 4.02 -12.84 -6.17
CA ILE A 233 2.94 -11.84 -5.99
C ILE A 233 3.40 -10.46 -6.50
N ALA A 234 4.65 -10.07 -6.25
CA ALA A 234 5.21 -8.82 -6.76
C ALA A 234 5.32 -8.80 -8.30
N CYS A 235 5.64 -9.94 -8.93
CA CYS A 235 5.60 -10.08 -10.39
C CYS A 235 4.17 -9.89 -10.94
N LEU A 236 3.17 -10.47 -10.28
CA LEU A 236 1.76 -10.25 -10.64
C LEU A 236 1.37 -8.77 -10.48
N SER A 237 1.82 -8.11 -9.41
CA SER A 237 1.62 -6.67 -9.20
C SER A 237 2.19 -5.85 -10.35
N LEU A 238 3.41 -6.17 -10.82
CA LEU A 238 4.04 -5.50 -11.96
C LEU A 238 3.22 -5.70 -13.25
N ILE A 239 2.74 -6.91 -13.49
CA ILE A 239 1.89 -7.21 -14.67
C ILE A 239 0.61 -6.37 -14.62
N VAL A 240 -0.06 -6.30 -13.46
CA VAL A 240 -1.28 -5.49 -13.30
C VAL A 240 -0.98 -3.99 -13.47
N ALA A 241 0.16 -3.49 -12.97
CA ALA A 241 0.58 -2.10 -13.18
C ALA A 241 0.81 -1.79 -14.66
N LEU A 242 1.40 -2.73 -15.43
CA LEU A 242 1.53 -2.62 -16.89
C LEU A 242 0.18 -2.59 -17.60
N LEU A 243 -0.75 -3.44 -17.17
CA LEU A 243 -2.11 -3.46 -17.71
C LEU A 243 -2.86 -2.16 -17.40
N LEU A 244 -2.70 -1.63 -16.18
CA LEU A 244 -3.28 -0.34 -15.78
C LEU A 244 -2.73 0.81 -16.66
N LYS A 245 -1.43 0.83 -16.92
CA LYS A 245 -0.82 1.83 -17.81
C LYS A 245 -1.30 1.71 -19.25
N LYS A 246 -1.57 0.49 -19.74
CA LYS A 246 -2.20 0.27 -21.05
C LYS A 246 -3.67 0.71 -21.06
N ALA A 247 -4.41 0.41 -19.99
CA ALA A 247 -5.81 0.80 -19.83
C ALA A 247 -5.95 2.34 -19.76
N ASP A 248 -5.03 3.02 -19.06
CA ASP A 248 -4.97 4.48 -19.03
C ASP A 248 -4.94 5.08 -20.44
N LYS A 249 -4.05 4.58 -21.31
CA LYS A 249 -3.98 5.01 -22.71
C LYS A 249 -5.23 4.68 -23.52
N LYS A 250 -5.88 3.54 -23.24
CA LYS A 250 -7.05 3.07 -23.98
C LYS A 250 -8.33 3.81 -23.59
N TYR A 251 -8.51 4.06 -22.30
CA TYR A 251 -9.76 4.62 -21.75
C TYR A 251 -9.64 6.09 -21.37
N GLY A 252 -8.43 6.68 -21.43
CA GLY A 252 -8.21 8.10 -21.18
C GLY A 252 -8.40 8.51 -19.72
N TYR A 253 -7.98 7.67 -18.76
CA TYR A 253 -8.09 8.00 -17.33
C TYR A 253 -7.19 9.13 -16.85
N LYS A 254 -6.21 9.55 -17.69
CA LYS A 254 -5.28 10.65 -17.42
C LYS A 254 -4.38 10.42 -16.20
N LEU A 255 -4.02 9.16 -15.94
CA LEU A 255 -3.18 8.78 -14.79
C LEU A 255 -1.75 9.35 -14.91
N GLU A 256 -1.28 9.62 -16.11
CA GLU A 256 0.05 10.20 -16.35
C GLU A 256 0.05 11.74 -16.28
N GLU A 257 -1.13 12.39 -16.23
CA GLU A 257 -1.23 13.86 -16.12
C GLU A 257 -1.06 14.32 -14.66
N PRO A 258 -0.59 15.56 -14.41
CA PRO A 258 -0.55 16.15 -13.08
C PRO A 258 -1.95 16.23 -12.45
N ASN A 259 -2.01 16.17 -11.09
CA ASN A 259 -3.27 16.38 -10.37
C ASN A 259 -3.60 17.87 -10.24
N ILE A 260 -2.57 18.71 -10.12
CA ILE A 260 -2.68 20.16 -10.07
C ILE A 260 -2.35 20.70 -11.46
N GLN A 261 -3.37 21.22 -12.15
CA GLN A 261 -3.15 22.02 -13.37
C GLN A 261 -2.72 23.42 -12.94
N LYS A 262 -1.64 23.94 -13.60
CA LYS A 262 -1.17 25.31 -13.39
C LYS A 262 -2.07 26.29 -14.11
#